data_dd99cf3a7742165c765fdb1eb1b58828
#
_entry.id   dd99cf3a7742165c765fdb1eb1b58828
#
_cell.length_a   1.000
_cell.length_b   1.000
_cell.length_c   1.000
_cell.angle_alpha   90.00
_cell.angle_beta   90.00
_cell.angle_gamma   90.00
#
_symmetry.space_group_name_H-M   'P 1'
#
loop_
_entity.id
_entity.type
_entity.pdbx_description
1 polymer ?
#
loop_
_entity_poly.entity_id
_entity_poly.type
_entity_poly.pdbx_seq_one_letter_code
_entity_poly.pdbx_strand_id
1 'polypeptide(L)'
;MMVRQSHQQQCDDLNSVTEHSRSIPNGDAMSLPNGWENIGLGEICEVLDTKRKPITKRNRIEGEVPYYGATGIVDWVKDYIFDEPLILLGEDGAKWDSGENSAFKIEGKTWVNNHAHVLRPIREKVMDNWLIYNLNYQNLLSFVTGLTVPKLNQGNMRTIHIPIPPLDEQKRIVAKLDECFEAIHIARTNVEKNLSNAKELFQSQLNQIFASTGSATDGDSPELAEGWVEKKLGDITTILGDGLHGTPKYTIDGEYYFINGNNLDNGKIIYKNRTKRASFGEYEKYKKNLNDRTVFVSINGTLGNVAFYNNEKVILGKSACYFNLTEQADKNFIKYVILSPYFIDYAHKVATGATIKNVSLKSMRELKINLPKIEEQKEIVILLDTLQSQTQSLESNYQQELAALDELKKSILQKAFMGEL
;
A
#
# COMPACT_ATOMS: atom_id res chain seq x y z
N MET A 1 4.78 19.10 -41.28
CA MET A 1 5.79 18.09 -41.01
C MET A 1 6.70 18.47 -39.83
N MET A 2 6.23 19.28 -38.89
CA MET A 2 7.02 19.78 -37.71
C MET A 2 6.36 19.57 -36.36
N VAL A 3 5.36 18.71 -36.23
CA VAL A 3 4.64 18.44 -34.96
C VAL A 3 4.83 16.99 -34.46
N ARG A 4 5.57 16.14 -35.19
CA ARG A 4 5.84 14.74 -34.80
C ARG A 4 7.18 14.48 -34.08
N GLN A 5 8.07 15.48 -34.00
CA GLN A 5 9.40 15.32 -33.36
C GLN A 5 9.42 15.73 -31.89
N SER A 6 8.43 16.46 -31.37
CA SER A 6 8.40 16.88 -29.95
C SER A 6 7.80 15.85 -29.00
N HIS A 7 7.04 14.85 -29.49
CA HIS A 7 6.47 13.82 -28.63
C HIS A 7 7.39 12.59 -28.43
N GLN A 8 8.34 12.37 -29.32
CA GLN A 8 9.30 11.26 -29.21
C GLN A 8 10.41 11.58 -28.20
N GLN A 9 10.83 12.84 -28.14
CA GLN A 9 11.87 13.30 -27.21
C GLN A 9 11.39 13.35 -25.74
N GLN A 10 10.08 13.56 -25.50
CA GLN A 10 9.49 13.55 -24.15
C GLN A 10 9.22 12.14 -23.60
N CYS A 11 9.12 11.12 -24.47
CA CYS A 11 9.02 9.72 -24.04
C CYS A 11 10.38 9.07 -23.76
N ASP A 12 11.45 9.54 -24.39
CA ASP A 12 12.81 9.03 -24.19
C ASP A 12 13.43 9.56 -22.88
N ASP A 13 13.05 10.77 -22.44
CA ASP A 13 13.49 11.36 -21.16
C ASP A 13 12.80 10.72 -19.92
N LEU A 14 11.64 10.07 -20.10
CA LEU A 14 10.95 9.36 -19.01
C LEU A 14 11.45 7.92 -18.80
N ASN A 15 12.14 7.34 -19.77
CA ASN A 15 12.77 6.01 -19.66
C ASN A 15 14.20 6.06 -19.10
N SER A 16 14.80 7.22 -18.91
CA SER A 16 16.17 7.34 -18.37
C SER A 16 16.25 7.46 -16.85
N VAL A 17 15.12 7.49 -16.14
CA VAL A 17 15.08 7.63 -14.66
C VAL A 17 14.94 6.28 -13.93
N THR A 18 14.79 5.16 -14.65
CA THR A 18 14.56 3.83 -14.03
C THR A 18 15.77 2.89 -14.03
N GLU A 19 16.97 3.37 -14.31
CA GLU A 19 18.20 2.55 -14.20
C GLU A 19 19.30 3.23 -13.40
N HIS A 20 19.05 3.53 -12.12
CA HIS A 20 20.11 3.79 -11.16
C HIS A 20 19.94 2.99 -9.87
N SER A 21 19.52 1.72 -9.96
CA SER A 21 20.02 0.73 -8.99
C SER A 21 21.45 0.42 -9.37
N ARG A 22 22.36 1.30 -8.96
CA ARG A 22 23.77 0.94 -8.91
C ARG A 22 23.90 -0.20 -7.91
N SER A 23 23.91 -1.43 -8.43
CA SER A 23 24.50 -2.55 -7.74
C SER A 23 25.85 -2.08 -7.22
N ILE A 24 26.06 -2.12 -5.91
CA ILE A 24 27.38 -1.95 -5.31
C ILE A 24 28.27 -3.00 -6.00
N PRO A 25 29.37 -2.62 -6.68
CA PRO A 25 30.20 -3.59 -7.36
C PRO A 25 30.81 -4.51 -6.28
N ASN A 26 30.49 -5.78 -6.33
CA ASN A 26 31.33 -6.80 -5.74
C ASN A 26 32.64 -6.79 -6.52
N GLY A 27 33.67 -6.09 -6.05
CA GLY A 27 34.98 -6.30 -6.65
C GLY A 27 35.99 -5.16 -6.73
N ASP A 28 35.67 -3.91 -6.41
CA ASP A 28 36.73 -2.93 -6.16
C ASP A 28 36.98 -2.88 -4.65
N ALA A 29 38.17 -3.26 -4.25
CA ALA A 29 38.65 -3.16 -2.88
C ALA A 29 38.64 -1.69 -2.46
N MET A 30 37.48 -1.21 -1.93
CA MET A 30 37.45 0.05 -1.19
C MET A 30 38.46 -0.10 -0.07
N SER A 31 39.53 0.73 -0.07
CA SER A 31 40.49 0.73 1.03
C SER A 31 39.75 1.09 2.31
N LEU A 32 39.70 0.14 3.23
CA LEU A 32 39.11 0.39 4.56
C LEU A 32 39.90 1.56 5.23
N PRO A 33 39.21 2.33 6.09
CA PRO A 33 39.88 3.34 6.90
C PRO A 33 41.05 2.75 7.69
N ASN A 34 42.04 3.57 7.99
CA ASN A 34 43.18 3.13 8.76
C ASN A 34 42.80 2.53 10.11
N GLY A 35 43.30 1.33 10.41
CA GLY A 35 43.01 0.62 11.65
C GLY A 35 41.72 -0.22 11.63
N TRP A 36 41.03 -0.28 10.48
CA TRP A 36 39.92 -1.19 10.29
C TRP A 36 40.40 -2.51 9.66
N GLU A 37 39.80 -3.61 10.09
CA GLU A 37 40.05 -4.94 9.56
C GLU A 37 38.81 -5.50 8.88
N ASN A 38 38.94 -6.29 7.82
CA ASN A 38 37.85 -6.96 7.16
C ASN A 38 37.82 -8.44 7.55
N ILE A 39 36.95 -8.82 8.48
CA ILE A 39 37.01 -10.13 9.15
C ILE A 39 35.77 -10.95 8.79
N GLY A 40 35.94 -12.25 8.55
CA GLY A 40 34.88 -13.19 8.30
C GLY A 40 33.93 -13.36 9.53
N LEU A 41 32.61 -13.41 9.30
CA LEU A 41 31.63 -13.54 10.37
C LEU A 41 31.91 -14.74 11.28
N GLY A 42 32.43 -15.84 10.71
CA GLY A 42 32.79 -17.04 11.47
C GLY A 42 34.00 -16.87 12.42
N GLU A 43 34.77 -15.76 12.32
CA GLU A 43 35.91 -15.46 13.16
C GLU A 43 35.59 -14.48 14.30
N ILE A 44 34.43 -13.79 14.19
CA ILE A 44 33.96 -12.82 15.18
C ILE A 44 32.70 -13.26 15.90
N CYS A 45 32.16 -14.45 15.53
CA CYS A 45 30.99 -15.04 16.19
C CYS A 45 31.17 -16.54 16.42
N GLU A 46 30.78 -17.01 17.60
CA GLU A 46 30.50 -18.43 17.83
C GLU A 46 29.10 -18.76 17.25
N VAL A 47 29.01 -19.80 16.43
CA VAL A 47 27.75 -20.24 15.81
C VAL A 47 27.13 -21.35 16.65
N LEU A 48 25.94 -21.09 17.18
CA LEU A 48 25.24 -21.98 18.13
C LEU A 48 24.10 -22.79 17.46
N ASP A 49 24.13 -22.96 16.16
CA ASP A 49 23.08 -23.61 15.37
C ASP A 49 22.78 -25.06 15.81
N THR A 50 23.78 -25.77 16.35
CA THR A 50 23.59 -27.13 16.86
C THR A 50 22.72 -27.23 18.10
N LYS A 51 22.49 -26.09 18.79
CA LYS A 51 21.62 -25.99 19.97
C LYS A 51 20.15 -25.74 19.61
N ARG A 52 19.87 -25.34 18.37
CA ARG A 52 18.51 -25.07 17.91
C ARG A 52 17.64 -26.34 17.93
N LYS A 53 16.35 -26.17 18.26
CA LYS A 53 15.39 -27.29 18.26
C LYS A 53 14.06 -26.83 17.67
N PRO A 54 13.72 -27.24 16.43
CA PRO A 54 12.41 -26.94 15.87
C PRO A 54 11.32 -27.73 16.59
N ILE A 55 10.23 -27.04 16.96
CA ILE A 55 9.04 -27.68 17.53
C ILE A 55 7.89 -27.45 16.54
N THR A 56 7.26 -28.57 16.10
CA THR A 56 6.06 -28.46 15.25
C THR A 56 4.92 -27.80 16.02
N LYS A 57 4.08 -27.03 15.36
CA LYS A 57 3.03 -26.23 16.01
C LYS A 57 2.16 -27.04 16.97
N ARG A 58 1.79 -28.28 16.61
CA ARG A 58 0.98 -29.19 17.44
C ARG A 58 1.65 -29.65 18.74
N ASN A 59 2.99 -29.58 18.79
CA ASN A 59 3.79 -30.07 19.94
C ASN A 59 4.31 -28.89 20.79
N ARG A 60 4.00 -27.64 20.44
CA ARG A 60 4.36 -26.49 21.27
C ARG A 60 3.45 -26.45 22.49
N ILE A 61 4.05 -26.35 23.65
CA ILE A 61 3.34 -26.10 24.91
C ILE A 61 3.33 -24.59 25.09
N GLU A 62 2.16 -24.02 25.19
CA GLU A 62 1.95 -22.56 25.37
C GLU A 62 2.63 -22.06 26.64
N GLY A 63 3.24 -20.88 26.59
CA GLY A 63 3.96 -20.25 27.68
C GLY A 63 4.32 -18.80 27.37
N GLU A 64 5.30 -18.26 28.10
CA GLU A 64 5.72 -16.85 28.01
C GLU A 64 7.09 -16.67 27.36
N VAL A 65 7.75 -17.74 26.94
CA VAL A 65 9.06 -17.67 26.29
C VAL A 65 8.89 -17.47 24.78
N PRO A 66 9.50 -16.44 24.19
CA PRO A 66 9.38 -16.19 22.77
C PRO A 66 10.07 -17.29 21.94
N TYR A 67 9.35 -17.83 20.96
CA TYR A 67 9.82 -18.80 19.99
C TYR A 67 10.15 -18.11 18.67
N TYR A 68 11.43 -18.01 18.36
CA TYR A 68 11.93 -17.26 17.22
C TYR A 68 12.07 -18.08 15.93
N GLY A 69 11.75 -17.44 14.82
CA GLY A 69 12.04 -17.87 13.45
C GLY A 69 13.02 -16.93 12.76
N ALA A 70 13.05 -17.01 11.42
CA ALA A 70 13.96 -16.22 10.57
C ALA A 70 13.77 -14.70 10.66
N THR A 71 12.57 -14.23 10.96
CA THR A 71 12.17 -12.81 10.88
C THR A 71 11.60 -12.27 12.20
N GLY A 72 11.75 -13.00 13.30
CA GLY A 72 11.25 -12.59 14.62
C GLY A 72 10.47 -13.68 15.35
N ILE A 73 9.62 -13.26 16.30
CA ILE A 73 8.80 -14.16 17.13
C ILE A 73 7.69 -14.75 16.25
N VAL A 74 7.58 -16.09 16.25
CA VAL A 74 6.56 -16.83 15.51
C VAL A 74 5.56 -17.53 16.43
N ASP A 75 5.89 -17.68 17.72
CA ASP A 75 5.02 -18.27 18.74
C ASP A 75 5.55 -18.00 20.16
N TRP A 76 4.83 -18.48 21.19
CA TRP A 76 5.23 -18.41 22.58
C TRP A 76 5.19 -19.83 23.19
N VAL A 77 6.25 -20.22 23.90
CA VAL A 77 6.42 -21.58 24.44
C VAL A 77 6.77 -21.55 25.91
N LYS A 78 6.62 -22.72 26.58
CA LYS A 78 6.86 -22.86 28.03
C LYS A 78 8.34 -22.84 28.39
N ASP A 79 9.16 -23.55 27.62
CA ASP A 79 10.56 -23.80 27.93
C ASP A 79 11.49 -22.91 27.05
N TYR A 80 12.76 -22.84 27.44
CA TYR A 80 13.80 -22.07 26.69
C TYR A 80 15.04 -22.93 26.43
N ILE A 81 15.83 -22.53 25.44
CA ILE A 81 17.14 -23.15 25.13
C ILE A 81 18.31 -22.16 25.24
N PHE A 82 18.02 -20.86 25.24
CA PHE A 82 18.99 -19.79 25.45
C PHE A 82 18.51 -18.86 26.56
N ASP A 83 19.45 -18.33 27.35
CA ASP A 83 19.19 -17.31 28.38
C ASP A 83 20.39 -16.35 28.40
N GLU A 84 20.62 -15.68 27.28
CA GLU A 84 21.74 -14.77 27.05
C GLU A 84 21.46 -13.86 25.83
N PRO A 85 22.14 -12.71 25.71
CA PRO A 85 22.04 -11.88 24.52
C PRO A 85 22.75 -12.52 23.33
N LEU A 86 22.00 -12.75 22.23
CA LEU A 86 22.46 -13.37 20.99
C LEU A 86 21.94 -12.57 19.78
N ILE A 87 22.53 -12.83 18.63
CA ILE A 87 22.06 -12.29 17.34
C ILE A 87 21.50 -13.45 16.52
N LEU A 88 20.31 -13.25 15.99
CA LEU A 88 19.72 -14.13 14.99
C LEU A 88 19.95 -13.54 13.59
N LEU A 89 20.33 -14.42 12.64
CA LEU A 89 20.41 -14.10 11.22
C LEU A 89 19.56 -15.10 10.44
N GLY A 90 18.66 -14.63 9.61
CA GLY A 90 17.72 -15.48 8.86
C GLY A 90 18.46 -16.49 7.98
N GLU A 91 18.15 -17.80 8.14
CA GLU A 91 18.71 -18.90 7.36
C GLU A 91 17.87 -19.22 6.13
N ASP A 92 16.53 -19.30 6.29
CA ASP A 92 15.56 -19.42 5.21
C ASP A 92 14.26 -18.66 5.53
N GLY A 93 13.53 -18.22 4.52
CA GLY A 93 12.30 -17.44 4.71
C GLY A 93 12.54 -15.99 5.18
N ALA A 94 13.77 -15.51 5.20
CA ALA A 94 14.13 -14.12 5.41
C ALA A 94 14.29 -13.37 4.07
N LYS A 95 14.48 -12.07 4.15
CA LYS A 95 14.92 -11.24 3.03
C LYS A 95 16.38 -10.85 3.28
N TRP A 96 17.18 -10.83 2.23
CA TRP A 96 18.63 -10.60 2.32
C TRP A 96 19.11 -9.44 1.43
N ASP A 97 18.17 -8.65 0.89
CA ASP A 97 18.51 -7.42 0.19
C ASP A 97 19.07 -6.36 1.15
N SER A 98 19.85 -5.43 0.60
CA SER A 98 20.40 -4.31 1.39
C SER A 98 19.27 -3.50 2.04
N GLY A 99 19.38 -3.27 3.35
CA GLY A 99 18.42 -2.51 4.15
C GLY A 99 17.29 -3.34 4.77
N GLU A 100 17.23 -4.64 4.47
CA GLU A 100 16.25 -5.54 5.10
C GLU A 100 16.71 -5.96 6.51
N ASN A 101 15.75 -6.30 7.38
CA ASN A 101 16.03 -6.77 8.74
C ASN A 101 16.38 -8.27 8.76
N SER A 102 17.51 -8.63 8.15
CA SER A 102 18.00 -10.01 8.08
C SER A 102 18.56 -10.51 9.40
N ALA A 103 19.09 -9.60 10.22
CA ALA A 103 19.68 -9.87 11.53
C ALA A 103 19.04 -9.01 12.63
N PHE A 104 18.85 -9.59 13.82
CA PHE A 104 18.28 -8.90 14.97
C PHE A 104 18.76 -9.50 16.29
N LYS A 105 18.72 -8.74 17.38
CA LYS A 105 19.11 -9.14 18.71
C LYS A 105 17.97 -9.85 19.43
N ILE A 106 18.32 -10.88 20.23
CA ILE A 106 17.45 -11.53 21.22
C ILE A 106 18.14 -11.51 22.59
N GLU A 107 17.36 -11.46 23.67
CA GLU A 107 17.84 -11.39 25.04
C GLU A 107 16.98 -12.23 25.99
N GLY A 108 17.56 -12.67 27.10
CA GLY A 108 16.91 -13.46 28.12
C GLY A 108 16.50 -14.85 27.63
N LYS A 109 15.44 -15.41 28.24
CA LYS A 109 14.95 -16.75 27.93
C LYS A 109 14.28 -16.80 26.57
N THR A 110 14.85 -17.57 25.64
CA THR A 110 14.39 -17.66 24.26
C THR A 110 14.47 -19.08 23.72
N TRP A 111 13.62 -19.38 22.76
CA TRP A 111 13.69 -20.61 21.96
C TRP A 111 13.85 -20.25 20.49
N VAL A 112 14.79 -20.88 19.79
CA VAL A 112 15.06 -20.60 18.37
C VAL A 112 14.87 -21.87 17.55
N ASN A 113 14.15 -21.75 16.44
CA ASN A 113 13.95 -22.84 15.47
C ASN A 113 15.14 -22.93 14.47
N ASN A 114 14.99 -23.79 13.45
CA ASN A 114 16.03 -24.01 12.43
C ASN A 114 15.97 -23.03 11.24
N HIS A 115 15.13 -21.99 11.29
CA HIS A 115 15.02 -21.00 10.22
C HIS A 115 15.90 -19.77 10.44
N ALA A 116 16.60 -19.67 11.58
CA ALA A 116 17.56 -18.61 11.88
C ALA A 116 18.87 -19.17 12.41
N HIS A 117 20.00 -18.66 11.93
CA HIS A 117 21.30 -18.86 12.57
C HIS A 117 21.34 -18.17 13.92
N VAL A 118 22.03 -18.78 14.89
CA VAL A 118 22.22 -18.25 16.23
C VAL A 118 23.69 -17.90 16.43
N LEU A 119 23.97 -16.62 16.58
CA LEU A 119 25.30 -16.08 16.68
C LEU A 119 25.56 -15.50 18.07
N ARG A 120 26.67 -15.90 18.69
CA ARG A 120 27.21 -15.28 19.89
C ARG A 120 28.42 -14.43 19.46
N PRO A 121 28.31 -13.09 19.41
CA PRO A 121 29.45 -12.22 19.06
C PRO A 121 30.58 -12.35 20.07
N ILE A 122 31.83 -12.33 19.61
CA ILE A 122 33.04 -12.19 20.43
C ILE A 122 33.14 -10.72 20.78
N ARG A 123 32.58 -10.31 21.94
CA ARG A 123 32.38 -8.92 22.33
C ARG A 123 33.66 -8.15 22.60
N GLU A 124 34.78 -8.84 22.71
CA GLU A 124 36.12 -8.25 22.73
C GLU A 124 36.55 -7.74 21.36
N LYS A 125 35.85 -8.14 20.27
CA LYS A 125 36.15 -7.74 18.89
C LYS A 125 35.03 -6.91 18.26
N VAL A 126 33.73 -7.28 18.52
CA VAL A 126 32.60 -6.69 17.82
C VAL A 126 31.41 -6.43 18.74
N MET A 127 30.81 -5.26 18.62
CA MET A 127 29.57 -4.90 19.30
C MET A 127 28.36 -5.51 18.59
N ASP A 128 27.34 -5.94 19.38
CA ASP A 128 26.11 -6.53 18.87
C ASP A 128 25.44 -5.62 17.80
N ASN A 129 25.21 -4.32 18.10
CA ASN A 129 24.54 -3.40 17.19
C ASN A 129 25.41 -3.07 15.95
N TRP A 130 26.74 -2.99 16.08
CA TRP A 130 27.64 -2.84 14.92
C TRP A 130 27.44 -3.98 13.92
N LEU A 131 27.40 -5.20 14.43
CA LEU A 131 27.22 -6.39 13.62
C LEU A 131 25.84 -6.42 12.97
N ILE A 132 24.77 -6.14 13.72
CA ILE A 132 23.39 -6.10 13.21
C ILE A 132 23.26 -5.05 12.11
N TYR A 133 23.73 -3.83 12.33
CA TYR A 133 23.65 -2.77 11.33
C TYR A 133 24.41 -3.12 10.06
N ASN A 134 25.57 -3.75 10.19
CA ASN A 134 26.35 -4.17 9.05
C ASN A 134 25.68 -5.28 8.25
N LEU A 135 25.17 -6.34 8.91
CA LEU A 135 24.47 -7.44 8.27
C LEU A 135 23.18 -6.99 7.56
N ASN A 136 22.46 -6.02 8.15
CA ASN A 136 21.24 -5.47 7.56
C ASN A 136 21.53 -4.46 6.44
N TYR A 137 22.69 -3.81 6.43
CA TYR A 137 23.09 -2.91 5.36
C TYR A 137 23.58 -3.64 4.12
N GLN A 138 24.32 -4.75 4.29
CA GLN A 138 24.88 -5.51 3.17
C GLN A 138 23.77 -6.19 2.34
N ASN A 139 24.02 -6.33 1.03
CA ASN A 139 23.26 -7.24 0.20
C ASN A 139 23.82 -8.65 0.35
N LEU A 140 23.13 -9.51 1.06
CA LEU A 140 23.56 -10.87 1.36
C LEU A 140 23.09 -11.91 0.31
N LEU A 141 22.39 -11.51 -0.76
CA LEU A 141 21.87 -12.41 -1.78
C LEU A 141 22.95 -13.25 -2.47
N SER A 142 24.17 -12.72 -2.60
CA SER A 142 25.31 -13.46 -3.18
C SER A 142 25.75 -14.68 -2.35
N PHE A 143 25.42 -14.70 -1.06
CA PHE A 143 25.70 -15.82 -0.15
C PHE A 143 24.55 -16.82 -0.06
N VAL A 144 23.37 -16.48 -0.62
CA VAL A 144 22.17 -17.30 -0.60
C VAL A 144 22.19 -18.32 -1.74
N THR A 145 21.81 -19.54 -1.46
CA THR A 145 21.76 -20.65 -2.42
C THR A 145 20.36 -21.26 -2.46
N GLY A 146 20.05 -22.01 -3.52
CA GLY A 146 18.77 -22.70 -3.71
C GLY A 146 17.79 -21.92 -4.59
N LEU A 147 17.39 -22.53 -5.72
CA LEU A 147 16.46 -21.94 -6.70
C LEU A 147 15.00 -21.96 -6.23
N THR A 148 14.60 -23.04 -5.54
CA THR A 148 13.19 -23.21 -5.12
C THR A 148 12.95 -22.70 -3.70
N VAL A 149 13.91 -22.90 -2.81
CA VAL A 149 13.89 -22.41 -1.43
C VAL A 149 15.22 -21.71 -1.19
N PRO A 150 15.29 -20.38 -1.31
CA PRO A 150 16.49 -19.62 -1.03
C PRO A 150 16.94 -19.82 0.43
N LYS A 151 18.22 -20.08 0.62
CA LYS A 151 18.80 -20.38 1.92
C LYS A 151 20.21 -19.84 2.07
N LEU A 152 20.45 -19.09 3.12
CA LEU A 152 21.78 -18.73 3.60
C LEU A 152 22.33 -19.87 4.45
N ASN A 153 23.14 -20.77 3.89
CA ASN A 153 23.70 -21.86 4.66
C ASN A 153 24.82 -21.40 5.58
N GLN A 154 25.12 -22.19 6.63
CA GLN A 154 26.11 -21.86 7.64
C GLN A 154 27.52 -21.65 7.05
N GLY A 155 27.90 -22.42 6.01
CA GLY A 155 29.21 -22.28 5.36
C GLY A 155 29.35 -20.90 4.70
N ASN A 156 28.37 -20.52 3.89
CA ASN A 156 28.37 -19.21 3.23
C ASN A 156 28.24 -18.07 4.22
N MET A 157 27.38 -18.23 5.25
CA MET A 157 27.25 -17.23 6.32
C MET A 157 28.58 -16.90 6.98
N ARG A 158 29.41 -17.92 7.29
CA ARG A 158 30.72 -17.72 7.92
C ARG A 158 31.69 -16.90 7.07
N THR A 159 31.52 -16.89 5.75
CA THR A 159 32.37 -16.13 4.79
C THR A 159 31.90 -14.70 4.54
N ILE A 160 30.81 -14.26 5.15
CA ILE A 160 30.38 -12.86 5.08
C ILE A 160 31.44 -12.02 5.79
N HIS A 161 32.02 -11.07 5.08
CA HIS A 161 33.05 -10.18 5.63
C HIS A 161 32.41 -8.94 6.24
N ILE A 162 32.89 -8.59 7.43
CA ILE A 162 32.43 -7.44 8.21
C ILE A 162 33.61 -6.50 8.43
N PRO A 163 33.52 -5.21 8.08
CA PRO A 163 34.50 -4.20 8.43
C PRO A 163 34.47 -3.95 9.95
N ILE A 164 35.58 -4.15 10.61
CA ILE A 164 35.74 -4.07 12.07
C ILE A 164 36.71 -2.94 12.45
N PRO A 165 36.16 -1.78 12.89
CA PRO A 165 37.01 -0.76 13.53
C PRO A 165 37.40 -1.13 14.96
N PRO A 166 38.33 -0.42 15.59
CA PRO A 166 38.59 -0.53 17.03
C PRO A 166 37.28 -0.35 17.84
N LEU A 167 37.17 -1.05 18.98
CA LEU A 167 35.92 -1.05 19.77
C LEU A 167 35.41 0.34 20.16
N ASP A 168 36.32 1.29 20.46
CA ASP A 168 35.88 2.63 20.82
C ASP A 168 35.31 3.40 19.63
N GLU A 169 35.80 3.12 18.43
CA GLU A 169 35.24 3.66 17.20
C GLU A 169 33.87 3.02 16.88
N GLN A 170 33.74 1.69 17.06
CA GLN A 170 32.42 1.04 16.96
C GLN A 170 31.41 1.69 17.91
N LYS A 171 31.78 1.92 19.18
CA LYS A 171 30.90 2.58 20.18
C LYS A 171 30.47 3.97 19.71
N ARG A 172 31.42 4.77 19.21
CA ARG A 172 31.15 6.14 18.72
C ARG A 172 30.19 6.14 17.55
N ILE A 173 30.43 5.28 16.55
CA ILE A 173 29.61 5.20 15.34
C ILE A 173 28.22 4.63 15.69
N VAL A 174 28.15 3.55 16.47
CA VAL A 174 26.87 2.95 16.90
C VAL A 174 26.02 3.96 17.66
N ALA A 175 26.60 4.71 18.61
CA ALA A 175 25.86 5.74 19.35
C ALA A 175 25.28 6.81 18.40
N LYS A 176 26.03 7.19 17.36
CA LYS A 176 25.55 8.15 16.36
C LYS A 176 24.48 7.57 15.45
N LEU A 177 24.60 6.30 15.06
CA LEU A 177 23.57 5.59 14.30
C LEU A 177 22.27 5.46 15.10
N ASP A 178 22.37 5.09 16.39
CA ASP A 178 21.21 4.96 17.29
C ASP A 178 20.48 6.30 17.41
N GLU A 179 21.20 7.41 17.62
CA GLU A 179 20.63 8.78 17.64
C GLU A 179 19.92 9.12 16.33
N CYS A 180 20.56 8.89 15.20
CA CYS A 180 19.99 9.19 13.89
C CYS A 180 18.76 8.32 13.57
N PHE A 181 18.79 7.04 13.93
CA PHE A 181 17.67 6.12 13.65
C PHE A 181 16.47 6.39 14.54
N GLU A 182 16.68 6.80 15.78
CA GLU A 182 15.59 7.26 16.65
C GLU A 182 14.93 8.52 16.07
N ALA A 183 15.73 9.49 15.61
CA ALA A 183 15.19 10.69 14.97
C ALA A 183 14.41 10.37 13.68
N ILE A 184 14.92 9.45 12.84
CA ILE A 184 14.24 8.96 11.63
C ILE A 184 12.95 8.22 12.00
N HIS A 185 12.95 7.41 13.04
CA HIS A 185 11.76 6.68 13.51
C HIS A 185 10.66 7.64 13.95
N ILE A 186 11.00 8.66 14.75
CA ILE A 186 10.06 9.70 15.17
C ILE A 186 9.50 10.46 13.97
N ALA A 187 10.38 10.88 13.04
CA ALA A 187 9.96 11.59 11.83
C ALA A 187 9.00 10.73 10.98
N ARG A 188 9.34 9.47 10.74
CA ARG A 188 8.50 8.49 10.01
C ARG A 188 7.12 8.35 10.64
N THR A 189 7.06 8.13 11.96
CA THR A 189 5.81 7.97 12.70
C THR A 189 4.91 9.21 12.54
N ASN A 190 5.49 10.41 12.59
CA ASN A 190 4.76 11.65 12.40
C ASN A 190 4.24 11.79 10.96
N VAL A 191 5.05 11.46 9.96
CA VAL A 191 4.67 11.52 8.53
C VAL A 191 3.56 10.50 8.23
N GLU A 192 3.66 9.27 8.74
CA GLU A 192 2.61 8.24 8.59
C GLU A 192 1.30 8.67 9.22
N LYS A 193 1.33 9.29 10.41
CA LYS A 193 0.16 9.86 11.05
C LYS A 193 -0.45 11.02 10.23
N ASN A 194 0.38 11.92 9.70
CA ASN A 194 -0.07 13.02 8.87
C ASN A 194 -0.68 12.52 7.54
N LEU A 195 -0.11 11.47 6.95
CA LEU A 195 -0.67 10.80 5.77
C LEU A 195 -2.07 10.20 6.06
N SER A 196 -2.25 9.55 7.22
CA SER A 196 -3.56 9.06 7.66
C SER A 196 -4.55 10.21 7.84
N ASN A 197 -4.15 11.27 8.54
CA ASN A 197 -4.99 12.44 8.78
C ASN A 197 -5.41 13.12 7.45
N ALA A 198 -4.51 13.22 6.47
CA ALA A 198 -4.81 13.80 5.15
C ALA A 198 -5.89 12.98 4.42
N LYS A 199 -5.81 11.65 4.48
CA LYS A 199 -6.84 10.77 3.89
C LYS A 199 -8.19 10.91 4.59
N GLU A 200 -8.19 11.02 5.91
CA GLU A 200 -9.39 11.14 6.72
C GLU A 200 -10.07 12.51 6.58
N LEU A 201 -9.29 13.56 6.32
CA LEU A 201 -9.81 14.93 6.22
C LEU A 201 -10.87 15.04 5.12
N PHE A 202 -10.60 14.54 3.92
CA PHE A 202 -11.54 14.59 2.81
C PHE A 202 -12.81 13.78 3.11
N GLN A 203 -12.69 12.58 3.68
CA GLN A 203 -13.82 11.74 4.05
C GLN A 203 -14.66 12.38 5.17
N SER A 204 -14.02 13.03 6.14
CA SER A 204 -14.70 13.76 7.20
C SER A 204 -15.53 14.93 6.65
N GLN A 205 -14.98 15.68 5.68
CA GLN A 205 -15.72 16.78 5.03
C GLN A 205 -16.90 16.27 4.19
N LEU A 206 -16.71 15.18 3.43
CA LEU A 206 -17.83 14.54 2.74
C LEU A 206 -18.93 14.11 3.73
N ASN A 207 -18.52 13.53 4.85
CA ASN A 207 -19.48 13.12 5.87
C ASN A 207 -20.20 14.32 6.49
N GLN A 208 -19.49 15.39 6.81
CA GLN A 208 -20.09 16.60 7.36
C GLN A 208 -21.13 17.23 6.41
N ILE A 209 -20.86 17.25 5.10
CA ILE A 209 -21.78 17.83 4.12
C ILE A 209 -22.99 16.90 3.87
N PHE A 210 -22.77 15.59 3.80
CA PHE A 210 -23.82 14.65 3.34
C PHE A 210 -24.46 13.81 4.44
N ALA A 211 -23.84 13.63 5.63
CA ALA A 211 -24.38 12.79 6.72
C ALA A 211 -25.40 13.52 7.63
N SER A 212 -25.34 14.86 7.69
CA SER A 212 -26.34 15.66 8.45
C SER A 212 -27.79 15.44 7.98
N THR A 213 -27.99 14.51 7.09
CA THR A 213 -29.21 14.27 6.35
C THR A 213 -29.83 12.90 6.57
N GLY A 214 -29.24 12.00 7.37
CA GLY A 214 -29.72 10.61 7.41
C GLY A 214 -29.54 9.80 8.67
N SER A 215 -28.95 10.32 9.74
CA SER A 215 -28.84 9.60 11.01
C SER A 215 -29.97 9.97 11.96
N ALA A 216 -31.17 9.54 11.67
CA ALA A 216 -32.20 9.44 12.70
C ALA A 216 -31.95 8.17 13.54
N THR A 217 -31.07 8.29 14.54
CA THR A 217 -31.19 7.50 15.77
C THR A 217 -32.06 8.32 16.71
N ASP A 218 -33.24 7.80 17.01
CA ASP A 218 -34.19 8.30 17.99
C ASP A 218 -34.86 9.66 17.71
N GLY A 219 -35.91 9.64 16.89
CA GLY A 219 -37.08 10.53 17.07
C GLY A 219 -37.04 11.94 16.53
N ASP A 220 -35.86 12.56 16.34
CA ASP A 220 -35.71 13.88 15.75
C ASP A 220 -35.05 13.77 14.36
N SER A 221 -35.83 14.05 13.32
CA SER A 221 -35.25 14.24 11.98
C SER A 221 -34.33 15.46 12.05
N PRO A 222 -33.03 15.36 11.68
CA PRO A 222 -32.16 16.53 11.64
C PRO A 222 -32.79 17.57 10.72
N GLU A 223 -32.89 18.80 11.21
CA GLU A 223 -33.43 19.92 10.46
C GLU A 223 -32.55 20.14 9.23
N LEU A 224 -33.15 20.06 8.03
CA LEU A 224 -32.46 20.31 6.79
C LEU A 224 -31.94 21.75 6.77
N ALA A 225 -30.75 21.96 6.22
CA ALA A 225 -30.25 23.32 6.00
C ALA A 225 -31.30 24.12 5.17
N GLU A 226 -31.42 25.42 5.44
CA GLU A 226 -32.38 26.27 4.77
C GLU A 226 -32.24 26.18 3.23
N GLY A 227 -33.32 25.90 2.55
CA GLY A 227 -33.33 25.76 1.09
C GLY A 227 -32.96 24.38 0.53
N TRP A 228 -32.59 23.42 1.39
CA TRP A 228 -32.33 22.03 0.99
C TRP A 228 -33.64 21.23 0.98
N VAL A 229 -33.79 20.33 0.00
CA VAL A 229 -34.97 19.47 -0.15
C VAL A 229 -34.56 18.01 -0.27
N GLU A 230 -35.12 17.14 0.55
CA GLU A 230 -34.92 15.69 0.41
C GLU A 230 -35.59 15.20 -0.88
N LYS A 231 -34.84 14.54 -1.75
CA LYS A 231 -35.29 13.89 -2.98
C LYS A 231 -34.79 12.46 -3.03
N LYS A 232 -35.56 11.55 -3.65
CA LYS A 232 -35.04 10.24 -4.01
C LYS A 232 -34.23 10.36 -5.29
N LEU A 233 -33.16 9.54 -5.44
CA LEU A 233 -32.40 9.48 -6.70
C LEU A 233 -33.31 9.23 -7.90
N GLY A 234 -34.36 8.40 -7.74
CA GLY A 234 -35.35 8.17 -8.77
C GLY A 234 -36.11 9.43 -9.22
N ASP A 235 -36.32 10.40 -8.33
CA ASP A 235 -37.05 11.64 -8.63
C ASP A 235 -36.23 12.67 -9.42
N ILE A 236 -34.91 12.55 -9.38
CA ILE A 236 -33.95 13.43 -10.07
C ILE A 236 -33.29 12.76 -11.27
N THR A 237 -33.84 11.64 -11.73
CA THR A 237 -33.35 10.90 -12.89
C THR A 237 -34.44 10.64 -13.91
N THR A 238 -34.10 10.76 -15.19
CA THR A 238 -35.03 10.45 -16.30
C THR A 238 -35.02 8.94 -16.62
N ILE A 239 -33.87 8.29 -16.47
CA ILE A 239 -33.65 6.86 -16.68
C ILE A 239 -32.74 6.36 -15.56
N LEU A 240 -33.01 5.18 -15.00
CA LEU A 240 -32.15 4.46 -14.11
C LEU A 240 -32.27 2.96 -14.41
N GLY A 241 -31.13 2.35 -14.74
CA GLY A 241 -31.05 0.94 -15.10
C GLY A 241 -29.64 0.37 -14.83
N ASP A 242 -29.48 -0.91 -15.14
CA ASP A 242 -28.20 -1.59 -15.07
C ASP A 242 -27.71 -2.05 -16.45
N GLY A 243 -26.51 -2.63 -16.47
CA GLY A 243 -25.92 -3.18 -17.66
C GLY A 243 -26.44 -4.57 -18.03
N LEU A 244 -25.73 -5.22 -18.94
CA LEU A 244 -26.03 -6.55 -19.44
C LEU A 244 -25.85 -7.61 -18.35
N HIS A 245 -26.88 -8.43 -18.11
CA HIS A 245 -26.86 -9.57 -17.20
C HIS A 245 -26.21 -10.85 -17.79
N GLY A 246 -25.65 -10.75 -18.97
CA GLY A 246 -24.93 -11.84 -19.65
C GLY A 246 -23.53 -11.42 -20.04
N THR A 247 -22.93 -12.25 -20.89
CA THR A 247 -21.62 -11.98 -21.47
C THR A 247 -21.81 -11.69 -22.97
N PRO A 248 -21.40 -10.51 -23.47
CA PRO A 248 -21.44 -10.23 -24.90
C PRO A 248 -20.41 -11.10 -25.63
N LYS A 249 -20.54 -11.24 -26.93
CA LYS A 249 -19.51 -11.88 -27.74
C LYS A 249 -18.28 -10.96 -27.84
N TYR A 250 -17.17 -11.40 -27.25
CA TYR A 250 -15.93 -10.65 -27.29
C TYR A 250 -15.19 -10.84 -28.61
N THR A 251 -14.46 -9.81 -29.01
CA THR A 251 -13.55 -9.85 -30.18
C THR A 251 -12.26 -9.10 -29.83
N ILE A 252 -11.14 -9.52 -30.40
CA ILE A 252 -9.83 -8.93 -30.11
C ILE A 252 -9.76 -7.49 -30.65
N ASP A 253 -10.30 -7.26 -31.86
CA ASP A 253 -10.24 -5.97 -32.58
C ASP A 253 -11.51 -5.15 -32.45
N GLY A 254 -12.32 -5.41 -31.39
CA GLY A 254 -13.55 -4.67 -31.16
C GLY A 254 -13.30 -3.23 -30.78
N GLU A 255 -14.15 -2.34 -31.25
CA GLU A 255 -14.09 -0.90 -30.92
C GLU A 255 -14.82 -0.55 -29.62
N TYR A 256 -15.67 -1.43 -29.10
CA TYR A 256 -16.51 -1.19 -27.94
C TYR A 256 -16.00 -1.94 -26.73
N TYR A 257 -15.72 -1.22 -25.65
CA TYR A 257 -15.24 -1.83 -24.40
C TYR A 257 -16.41 -2.33 -23.55
N PHE A 258 -16.28 -3.55 -23.03
CA PHE A 258 -17.20 -4.07 -22.02
C PHE A 258 -16.74 -3.65 -20.65
N ILE A 259 -17.44 -2.70 -20.04
CA ILE A 259 -17.08 -2.10 -18.76
C ILE A 259 -18.00 -2.60 -17.64
N ASN A 260 -17.43 -2.71 -16.45
CA ASN A 260 -18.08 -3.13 -15.22
C ASN A 260 -17.77 -2.13 -14.10
N GLY A 261 -18.31 -2.35 -12.90
CA GLY A 261 -18.08 -1.48 -11.75
C GLY A 261 -16.60 -1.23 -11.42
N ASN A 262 -15.70 -2.18 -11.73
CA ASN A 262 -14.25 -2.05 -11.55
C ASN A 262 -13.54 -1.20 -12.61
N ASN A 263 -14.25 -0.72 -13.62
CA ASN A 263 -13.78 0.22 -14.63
C ASN A 263 -14.18 1.66 -14.32
N LEU A 264 -14.92 1.88 -13.24
CA LEU A 264 -15.36 3.21 -12.82
C LEU A 264 -14.43 3.75 -11.74
N ASP A 265 -13.96 4.98 -11.89
CA ASP A 265 -13.03 5.60 -10.94
C ASP A 265 -13.16 7.13 -10.98
N ASN A 266 -13.55 7.72 -9.87
CA ASN A 266 -13.58 9.17 -9.60
C ASN A 266 -14.05 10.04 -10.80
N GLY A 267 -15.18 9.67 -11.40
CA GLY A 267 -15.78 10.38 -12.54
C GLY A 267 -15.27 9.94 -13.92
N LYS A 268 -14.34 8.98 -14.02
CA LYS A 268 -13.74 8.52 -15.27
C LYS A 268 -13.94 7.03 -15.50
N ILE A 269 -14.05 6.62 -16.77
CA ILE A 269 -13.99 5.22 -17.17
C ILE A 269 -12.52 4.83 -17.39
N ILE A 270 -12.04 3.83 -16.65
CA ILE A 270 -10.67 3.34 -16.73
C ILE A 270 -10.61 2.02 -17.50
N TYR A 271 -9.84 2.00 -18.56
CA TYR A 271 -9.58 0.79 -19.34
C TYR A 271 -8.33 0.08 -18.81
N LYS A 272 -8.49 -1.17 -18.39
CA LYS A 272 -7.38 -2.02 -17.91
C LYS A 272 -6.91 -2.92 -19.05
N ASN A 273 -5.69 -3.44 -18.99
CA ASN A 273 -5.12 -4.35 -20.01
C ASN A 273 -6.02 -5.57 -20.30
N ARG A 274 -6.84 -5.99 -19.32
CA ARG A 274 -7.77 -7.13 -19.46
C ARG A 274 -9.21 -6.70 -19.79
N THR A 275 -9.48 -5.41 -20.02
CA THR A 275 -10.82 -4.95 -20.40
C THR A 275 -11.19 -5.55 -21.76
N LYS A 276 -12.28 -6.30 -21.79
CA LYS A 276 -12.74 -7.00 -23.00
C LYS A 276 -13.35 -6.05 -23.99
N ARG A 277 -13.30 -6.40 -25.26
CA ARG A 277 -13.88 -5.62 -26.37
C ARG A 277 -14.94 -6.42 -27.11
N ALA A 278 -15.85 -5.71 -27.77
CA ALA A 278 -16.92 -6.27 -28.57
C ALA A 278 -17.06 -5.51 -29.90
N SER A 279 -17.77 -6.16 -30.86
CA SER A 279 -18.06 -5.57 -32.16
C SER A 279 -19.18 -4.52 -32.08
N PHE A 280 -19.32 -3.72 -33.13
CA PHE A 280 -20.46 -2.80 -33.31
C PHE A 280 -21.82 -3.56 -33.24
N GLY A 281 -21.93 -4.75 -33.82
CA GLY A 281 -23.15 -5.53 -33.78
C GLY A 281 -23.56 -5.97 -32.37
N GLU A 282 -22.60 -6.26 -31.50
CA GLU A 282 -22.89 -6.52 -30.07
C GLU A 282 -23.27 -5.25 -29.33
N TYR A 283 -22.61 -4.11 -29.62
CA TYR A 283 -22.99 -2.83 -29.07
C TYR A 283 -24.43 -2.46 -29.38
N GLU A 284 -24.85 -2.55 -30.64
CA GLU A 284 -26.23 -2.22 -31.06
C GLU A 284 -27.30 -3.03 -30.31
N LYS A 285 -27.01 -4.30 -29.95
CA LYS A 285 -27.93 -5.13 -29.17
C LYS A 285 -28.09 -4.68 -27.71
N TYR A 286 -27.00 -4.12 -27.12
CA TYR A 286 -26.93 -3.89 -25.69
C TYR A 286 -26.70 -2.42 -25.35
N LYS A 287 -26.66 -1.53 -26.34
CA LYS A 287 -26.52 -0.08 -26.10
C LYS A 287 -27.59 0.43 -25.17
N LYS A 288 -27.21 1.39 -24.34
CA LYS A 288 -28.09 2.10 -23.42
C LYS A 288 -28.34 3.50 -23.91
N ASN A 289 -29.43 4.12 -23.48
CA ASN A 289 -29.71 5.52 -23.77
C ASN A 289 -28.86 6.40 -22.82
N LEU A 290 -27.62 6.67 -23.24
CA LEU A 290 -26.65 7.46 -22.49
C LEU A 290 -26.53 8.87 -23.10
N ASN A 291 -26.29 9.87 -22.25
CA ASN A 291 -26.07 11.25 -22.65
C ASN A 291 -25.03 11.93 -21.74
N ASP A 292 -24.76 13.22 -21.94
CA ASP A 292 -23.79 14.01 -21.16
C ASP A 292 -24.11 14.16 -19.66
N ARG A 293 -25.33 13.81 -19.26
CA ARG A 293 -25.82 13.78 -17.87
C ARG A 293 -25.82 12.38 -17.26
N THR A 294 -25.28 11.38 -17.98
CA THR A 294 -25.22 10.00 -17.48
C THR A 294 -24.12 9.85 -16.44
N VAL A 295 -24.51 9.23 -15.31
CA VAL A 295 -23.62 8.79 -14.24
C VAL A 295 -23.67 7.27 -14.17
N PHE A 296 -22.50 6.63 -14.08
CA PHE A 296 -22.35 5.20 -13.79
C PHE A 296 -21.93 5.01 -12.33
N VAL A 297 -22.52 4.03 -11.66
CA VAL A 297 -22.18 3.69 -10.27
C VAL A 297 -22.04 2.18 -10.13
N SER A 298 -20.98 1.72 -9.50
CA SER A 298 -20.82 0.30 -9.20
C SER A 298 -21.76 -0.13 -8.06
N ILE A 299 -22.59 -1.14 -8.35
CA ILE A 299 -23.63 -1.66 -7.46
C ILE A 299 -23.42 -3.13 -7.07
N ASN A 300 -22.38 -3.77 -7.59
CA ASN A 300 -22.09 -5.18 -7.33
C ASN A 300 -20.59 -5.40 -7.15
N GLY A 301 -20.19 -6.11 -6.11
CA GLY A 301 -18.80 -6.30 -5.69
C GLY A 301 -18.29 -5.07 -4.93
N THR A 302 -17.39 -4.29 -5.52
CA THR A 302 -16.99 -2.98 -4.99
C THR A 302 -18.16 -2.01 -5.19
N LEU A 303 -18.65 -1.40 -4.13
CA LEU A 303 -19.78 -0.46 -4.18
C LEU A 303 -19.26 0.99 -4.25
N GLY A 304 -20.01 1.86 -4.96
CA GLY A 304 -19.80 3.31 -4.93
C GLY A 304 -18.71 3.85 -5.87
N ASN A 305 -18.05 3.03 -6.70
CA ASN A 305 -17.23 3.59 -7.76
C ASN A 305 -18.13 4.35 -8.75
N VAL A 306 -17.69 5.52 -9.18
CA VAL A 306 -18.50 6.40 -10.03
C VAL A 306 -17.71 6.84 -11.26
N ALA A 307 -18.38 6.96 -12.40
CA ALA A 307 -17.86 7.56 -13.63
C ALA A 307 -18.96 8.33 -14.37
N PHE A 308 -18.56 9.24 -15.24
CA PHE A 308 -19.44 9.93 -16.17
C PHE A 308 -19.30 9.37 -17.57
N TYR A 309 -20.38 9.39 -18.33
CA TYR A 309 -20.33 9.12 -19.75
C TYR A 309 -19.84 10.36 -20.51
N ASN A 310 -18.84 10.20 -21.35
CA ASN A 310 -18.27 11.24 -22.19
C ASN A 310 -18.09 10.72 -23.64
N ASN A 311 -19.18 10.16 -24.20
CA ASN A 311 -19.26 9.57 -25.53
C ASN A 311 -18.32 8.38 -25.76
N GLU A 312 -17.95 7.67 -24.69
CA GLU A 312 -17.12 6.47 -24.82
C GLU A 312 -17.89 5.33 -25.54
N LYS A 313 -17.16 4.54 -26.34
CA LYS A 313 -17.66 3.35 -27.01
C LYS A 313 -17.73 2.17 -26.02
N VAL A 314 -18.81 2.10 -25.25
CA VAL A 314 -18.93 1.11 -24.14
C VAL A 314 -20.21 0.30 -24.19
N ILE A 315 -20.10 -0.96 -23.75
CA ILE A 315 -21.22 -1.81 -23.33
C ILE A 315 -21.13 -1.96 -21.83
N LEU A 316 -22.21 -1.65 -21.11
CA LEU A 316 -22.26 -1.71 -19.67
C LEU A 316 -22.61 -3.12 -19.17
N GLY A 317 -21.81 -3.69 -18.26
CA GLY A 317 -22.10 -4.95 -17.57
C GLY A 317 -22.92 -4.75 -16.30
N LYS A 318 -23.52 -5.81 -15.81
CA LYS A 318 -24.49 -5.83 -14.69
C LYS A 318 -23.97 -5.29 -13.35
N SER A 319 -22.66 -5.20 -13.16
CA SER A 319 -22.08 -4.71 -11.91
C SER A 319 -22.09 -3.18 -11.79
N ALA A 320 -22.56 -2.48 -12.82
CA ALA A 320 -22.74 -1.04 -12.81
C ALA A 320 -24.19 -0.66 -13.14
N CYS A 321 -24.71 0.26 -12.34
CA CYS A 321 -25.94 0.99 -12.59
C CYS A 321 -25.59 2.23 -13.44
N TYR A 322 -26.52 2.67 -14.30
CA TYR A 322 -26.45 3.97 -14.96
C TYR A 322 -27.73 4.75 -14.74
N PHE A 323 -27.63 6.06 -14.71
CA PHE A 323 -28.79 6.93 -14.66
C PHE A 323 -28.49 8.28 -15.33
N ASN A 324 -29.51 8.85 -15.96
CA ASN A 324 -29.46 10.16 -16.58
C ASN A 324 -30.11 11.18 -15.66
N LEU A 325 -29.34 12.13 -15.17
CA LEU A 325 -29.81 13.17 -14.26
C LEU A 325 -30.74 14.18 -14.97
N THR A 326 -31.74 14.68 -14.23
CA THR A 326 -32.50 15.87 -14.61
C THR A 326 -31.66 17.15 -14.40
N GLU A 327 -32.15 18.30 -14.87
CA GLU A 327 -31.46 19.57 -14.69
C GLU A 327 -31.37 20.06 -13.23
N GLN A 328 -32.15 19.46 -12.33
CA GLN A 328 -32.12 19.78 -10.90
C GLN A 328 -30.87 19.31 -10.16
N ALA A 329 -30.10 18.39 -10.74
CA ALA A 329 -28.95 17.77 -10.09
C ALA A 329 -27.66 17.95 -10.90
N ASP A 330 -26.62 18.47 -10.30
CA ASP A 330 -25.28 18.51 -10.88
C ASP A 330 -24.59 17.13 -10.76
N LYS A 331 -23.98 16.66 -11.85
CA LYS A 331 -23.37 15.32 -11.88
C LYS A 331 -22.15 15.20 -10.95
N ASN A 332 -21.39 16.28 -10.74
CA ASN A 332 -20.26 16.25 -9.83
C ASN A 332 -20.73 16.28 -8.36
N PHE A 333 -21.83 17.01 -8.07
CA PHE A 333 -22.46 16.93 -6.75
C PHE A 333 -22.90 15.50 -6.44
N ILE A 334 -23.60 14.84 -7.37
CA ILE A 334 -24.01 13.45 -7.21
C ILE A 334 -22.81 12.50 -7.11
N LYS A 335 -21.70 12.75 -7.84
CA LYS A 335 -20.43 12.02 -7.64
C LYS A 335 -20.00 12.05 -6.17
N TYR A 336 -20.00 13.22 -5.56
CA TYR A 336 -19.59 13.36 -4.16
C TYR A 336 -20.56 12.72 -3.17
N VAL A 337 -21.88 12.77 -3.45
CA VAL A 337 -22.85 11.98 -2.68
C VAL A 337 -22.52 10.49 -2.73
N ILE A 338 -22.23 9.94 -3.90
CA ILE A 338 -21.91 8.52 -4.08
C ILE A 338 -20.56 8.14 -3.45
N LEU A 339 -19.58 9.04 -3.44
CA LEU A 339 -18.26 8.83 -2.80
C LEU A 339 -18.29 9.05 -1.28
N SER A 340 -19.38 9.60 -0.72
CA SER A 340 -19.50 9.90 0.70
C SER A 340 -19.71 8.63 1.55
N PRO A 341 -19.29 8.66 2.82
CA PRO A 341 -19.62 7.61 3.78
C PRO A 341 -21.14 7.36 3.86
N TYR A 342 -21.95 8.39 3.75
CA TYR A 342 -23.42 8.30 3.72
C TYR A 342 -23.93 7.29 2.68
N PHE A 343 -23.49 7.40 1.43
CA PHE A 343 -23.90 6.44 0.40
C PHE A 343 -23.31 5.05 0.65
N ILE A 344 -22.07 4.95 1.07
CA ILE A 344 -21.40 3.66 1.32
C ILE A 344 -22.14 2.89 2.43
N ASP A 345 -22.48 3.55 3.53
CA ASP A 345 -23.24 2.97 4.64
C ASP A 345 -24.66 2.56 4.19
N TYR A 346 -25.33 3.44 3.46
CA TYR A 346 -26.62 3.10 2.84
C TYR A 346 -26.51 1.87 1.94
N ALA A 347 -25.53 1.85 1.03
CA ALA A 347 -25.32 0.75 0.10
C ALA A 347 -25.05 -0.57 0.82
N HIS A 348 -24.23 -0.55 1.88
CA HIS A 348 -23.98 -1.74 2.71
C HIS A 348 -25.23 -2.21 3.46
N LYS A 349 -26.04 -1.30 3.98
CA LYS A 349 -27.30 -1.60 4.71
C LYS A 349 -28.32 -2.27 3.81
N VAL A 350 -28.48 -1.83 2.55
CA VAL A 350 -29.50 -2.35 1.61
C VAL A 350 -28.97 -3.45 0.70
N ALA A 351 -27.66 -3.70 0.68
CA ALA A 351 -27.08 -4.72 -0.17
C ALA A 351 -27.48 -6.13 0.26
N THR A 352 -27.72 -6.98 -0.73
CA THR A 352 -27.95 -8.42 -0.56
C THR A 352 -26.69 -9.20 -0.96
N GLY A 353 -26.61 -10.48 -0.58
CA GLY A 353 -25.49 -11.37 -0.90
C GLY A 353 -24.44 -11.44 0.21
N ALA A 354 -24.09 -12.67 0.61
CA ALA A 354 -23.11 -12.93 1.67
C ALA A 354 -21.66 -12.69 1.19
N THR A 355 -21.30 -13.24 0.04
CA THR A 355 -19.95 -13.18 -0.52
C THR A 355 -19.74 -11.96 -1.42
N ILE A 356 -20.69 -11.65 -2.27
CA ILE A 356 -20.65 -10.50 -3.19
C ILE A 356 -21.84 -9.61 -2.90
N LYS A 357 -21.58 -8.42 -2.38
CA LYS A 357 -22.62 -7.42 -2.09
C LYS A 357 -23.25 -6.91 -3.39
N ASN A 358 -24.58 -6.77 -3.39
CA ASN A 358 -25.32 -6.26 -4.54
C ASN A 358 -26.44 -5.31 -4.10
N VAL A 359 -26.41 -4.08 -4.59
CA VAL A 359 -27.45 -3.05 -4.37
C VAL A 359 -28.45 -3.15 -5.52
N SER A 360 -29.73 -3.30 -5.20
CA SER A 360 -30.79 -3.41 -6.21
C SER A 360 -31.07 -2.05 -6.89
N LEU A 361 -31.57 -2.08 -8.13
CA LEU A 361 -32.02 -0.85 -8.80
C LEU A 361 -33.19 -0.17 -8.04
N LYS A 362 -33.99 -0.95 -7.31
CA LYS A 362 -35.02 -0.39 -6.43
C LYS A 362 -34.36 0.41 -5.31
N SER A 363 -33.38 -0.16 -4.63
CA SER A 363 -32.64 0.55 -3.58
C SER A 363 -31.93 1.80 -4.13
N MET A 364 -31.36 1.73 -5.32
CA MET A 364 -30.77 2.92 -5.95
C MET A 364 -31.82 4.03 -6.17
N ARG A 365 -33.03 3.70 -6.64
CA ARG A 365 -34.08 4.71 -6.80
C ARG A 365 -34.54 5.32 -5.48
N GLU A 366 -34.56 4.53 -4.42
CA GLU A 366 -34.99 4.94 -3.07
C GLU A 366 -33.92 5.67 -2.26
N LEU A 367 -32.69 5.78 -2.79
CA LEU A 367 -31.61 6.54 -2.14
C LEU A 367 -32.07 7.99 -1.93
N LYS A 368 -32.16 8.42 -0.69
CA LYS A 368 -32.51 9.79 -0.32
C LYS A 368 -31.28 10.69 -0.48
N ILE A 369 -31.47 11.84 -1.06
CA ILE A 369 -30.41 12.83 -1.28
C ILE A 369 -31.00 14.18 -0.87
N ASN A 370 -30.31 14.87 0.01
CA ASN A 370 -30.63 16.25 0.30
C ASN A 370 -30.00 17.12 -0.79
N LEU A 371 -30.86 17.76 -1.53
CA LEU A 371 -30.52 18.48 -2.74
C LEU A 371 -30.69 19.98 -2.50
N PRO A 372 -29.61 20.77 -2.47
CA PRO A 372 -29.67 22.23 -2.50
C PRO A 372 -30.04 22.73 -3.90
N LYS A 373 -30.22 24.04 -4.05
CA LYS A 373 -30.36 24.67 -5.36
C LYS A 373 -29.12 24.40 -6.22
N ILE A 374 -29.29 24.41 -7.55
CA ILE A 374 -28.22 24.02 -8.49
C ILE A 374 -26.97 24.89 -8.38
N GLU A 375 -27.15 26.16 -8.04
CA GLU A 375 -26.05 27.10 -7.81
C GLU A 375 -25.20 26.67 -6.59
N GLU A 376 -25.84 26.35 -5.48
CA GLU A 376 -25.21 25.89 -4.25
C GLU A 376 -24.55 24.52 -4.44
N GLN A 377 -25.17 23.59 -5.22
CA GLN A 377 -24.51 22.33 -5.60
C GLN A 377 -23.17 22.58 -6.28
N LYS A 378 -23.09 23.54 -7.20
CA LYS A 378 -21.82 23.91 -7.89
C LYS A 378 -20.78 24.51 -6.95
N GLU A 379 -21.22 25.36 -5.99
CA GLU A 379 -20.33 25.93 -4.98
C GLU A 379 -19.72 24.81 -4.10
N ILE A 380 -20.54 23.87 -3.64
CA ILE A 380 -20.10 22.70 -2.88
C ILE A 380 -19.12 21.86 -3.71
N VAL A 381 -19.37 21.65 -5.00
CA VAL A 381 -18.47 20.93 -5.90
C VAL A 381 -17.12 21.64 -5.99
N ILE A 382 -17.08 22.95 -6.18
CA ILE A 382 -15.83 23.71 -6.23
C ILE A 382 -15.03 23.56 -4.92
N LEU A 383 -15.71 23.64 -3.78
CA LEU A 383 -15.09 23.44 -2.47
C LEU A 383 -14.49 22.02 -2.35
N LEU A 384 -15.26 20.99 -2.71
CA LEU A 384 -14.83 19.60 -2.62
C LEU A 384 -13.73 19.25 -3.62
N ASP A 385 -13.78 19.77 -4.86
CA ASP A 385 -12.72 19.58 -5.86
C ASP A 385 -11.41 20.24 -5.38
N THR A 386 -11.49 21.42 -4.78
CA THR A 386 -10.32 22.10 -4.19
C THR A 386 -9.73 21.30 -3.05
N LEU A 387 -10.56 20.85 -2.11
CA LEU A 387 -10.12 20.05 -0.97
C LEU A 387 -9.54 18.71 -1.42
N GLN A 388 -10.15 18.03 -2.38
CA GLN A 388 -9.65 16.78 -2.95
C GLN A 388 -8.26 16.97 -3.57
N SER A 389 -8.07 18.04 -4.33
CA SER A 389 -6.76 18.36 -4.93
C SER A 389 -5.69 18.64 -3.87
N GLN A 390 -6.04 19.39 -2.82
CA GLN A 390 -5.12 19.68 -1.71
C GLN A 390 -4.74 18.42 -0.93
N THR A 391 -5.71 17.58 -0.59
CA THR A 391 -5.43 16.32 0.13
C THR A 391 -4.61 15.35 -0.70
N GLN A 392 -4.86 15.21 -2.00
CA GLN A 392 -4.04 14.41 -2.91
C GLN A 392 -2.59 14.92 -3.01
N SER A 393 -2.41 16.24 -3.03
CA SER A 393 -1.06 16.84 -3.00
C SER A 393 -0.33 16.53 -1.69
N LEU A 394 -1.03 16.66 -0.54
CA LEU A 394 -0.47 16.31 0.77
C LEU A 394 -0.08 14.83 0.84
N GLU A 395 -0.95 13.92 0.39
CA GLU A 395 -0.66 12.49 0.34
C GLU A 395 0.59 12.19 -0.48
N SER A 396 0.72 12.81 -1.67
CA SER A 396 1.90 12.66 -2.52
C SER A 396 3.18 13.15 -1.83
N ASN A 397 3.11 14.32 -1.18
CA ASN A 397 4.24 14.89 -0.47
C ASN A 397 4.69 13.98 0.69
N TYR A 398 3.75 13.48 1.51
CA TYR A 398 4.09 12.57 2.61
C TYR A 398 4.66 11.24 2.13
N GLN A 399 4.19 10.71 0.99
CA GLN A 399 4.78 9.52 0.39
C GLN A 399 6.24 9.75 -0.06
N GLN A 400 6.52 10.92 -0.65
CA GLN A 400 7.89 11.32 -1.02
C GLN A 400 8.77 11.50 0.22
N GLU A 401 8.24 12.08 1.30
CA GLU A 401 8.96 12.25 2.57
C GLU A 401 9.33 10.90 3.20
N LEU A 402 8.42 9.93 3.20
CA LEU A 402 8.72 8.56 3.65
C LEU A 402 9.83 7.92 2.83
N ALA A 403 9.80 8.05 1.50
CA ALA A 403 10.86 7.55 0.64
C ALA A 403 12.21 8.25 0.90
N ALA A 404 12.20 9.56 1.13
CA ALA A 404 13.41 10.32 1.46
C ALA A 404 14.01 9.90 2.82
N LEU A 405 13.19 9.57 3.82
CA LEU A 405 13.66 9.03 5.11
C LEU A 405 14.33 7.66 4.94
N ASP A 406 13.84 6.80 4.04
CA ASP A 406 14.48 5.51 3.73
C ASP A 406 15.83 5.70 3.06
N GLU A 407 15.93 6.63 2.10
CA GLU A 407 17.22 6.96 1.45
C GLU A 407 18.19 7.62 2.42
N LEU A 408 17.71 8.48 3.32
CA LEU A 408 18.55 9.08 4.37
C LEU A 408 19.16 8.00 5.27
N LYS A 409 18.36 7.02 5.71
CA LYS A 409 18.83 5.89 6.52
C LYS A 409 19.93 5.12 5.81
N LYS A 410 19.77 4.82 4.51
CA LYS A 410 20.79 4.13 3.71
C LYS A 410 22.07 4.95 3.59
N SER A 411 21.96 6.26 3.33
CA SER A 411 23.10 7.17 3.22
C SER A 411 23.90 7.26 4.53
N ILE A 412 23.22 7.33 5.67
CA ILE A 412 23.86 7.35 7.00
C ILE A 412 24.63 6.04 7.23
N LEU A 413 24.02 4.88 6.94
CA LEU A 413 24.69 3.59 7.05
C LEU A 413 25.93 3.49 6.13
N GLN A 414 25.80 3.97 4.89
CA GLN A 414 26.92 4.01 3.96
C GLN A 414 28.11 4.81 4.53
N LYS A 415 27.84 6.03 5.02
CA LYS A 415 28.89 6.85 5.65
C LYS A 415 29.51 6.18 6.87
N ALA A 416 28.66 5.55 7.71
CA ALA A 416 29.14 4.82 8.88
C ALA A 416 30.14 3.73 8.51
N PHE A 417 29.83 2.91 7.50
CA PHE A 417 30.68 1.79 7.11
C PHE A 417 31.84 2.17 6.19
N MET A 418 31.87 3.43 5.73
CA MET A 418 33.04 4.05 5.07
C MET A 418 33.98 4.78 6.05
N GLY A 419 33.60 4.87 7.34
CA GLY A 419 34.34 5.63 8.34
C GLY A 419 34.23 7.16 8.18
N GLU A 420 33.12 7.62 7.61
CA GLU A 420 32.84 9.05 7.34
C GLU A 420 31.83 9.66 8.34
N LEU A 421 31.45 8.92 9.38
CA LEU A 421 30.58 9.39 10.46
C LEU A 421 31.36 9.86 11.69
#